data_0b01d298a7f1099afb387c0f3721f7f2
#
_entry.id   0b01d298a7f1099afb387c0f3721f7f2
#
_cell.length_a   1.000
_cell.length_b   1.000
_cell.length_c   1.000
_cell.angle_alpha   90.00
_cell.angle_beta   90.00
_cell.angle_gamma   90.00
#
_symmetry.space_group_name_H-M   'P 1'
#
loop_
_entity.id
_entity.type
_entity.pdbx_description
1 polymer ?
#
loop_
_entity_poly.entity_id
_entity_poly.type
_entity_poly.pdbx_seq_one_letter_code
_entity_poly.pdbx_strand_id
1 'polypeptide(L)'
;MDFRTRINAVLHHETPDQIPFAPYDNLVPRGDFERTLRNRGMGLCVRRSSIWEETPHVSVETKNEGDIAVRIYHTPKGDLTTRSKTHVGRIKDDDIDLDVEGLVKGVEDYAAAIFMIDDTILHLDGGIFADATRDIGTDGIVRDTGLQPPYGATRYLYGSTTGLLNWAQDQHDHPGEFQELVQAVIRREEKRLELIESSPAEFISLGDLDGTWGPDKIRRYDLPLYKKWVPRLKAKGKITALHAHANNLSHFIGLVPEISCDVIEAFTPTPIGDTSLVEARAAWGKDTIIWINFPETIFWSGAEATRQYTLDLIRSDPPGNRLVLGFTEMGTWGAMTDEMERTFKDGTLAILDAIDEVGRAPGRSRVTA
;
A
#
# COMPACT_ATOMS: atom_id res chain seq x y z
N MET A 1 24.23 0.54 -11.07
CA MET A 1 22.88 0.85 -11.62
C MET A 1 22.37 2.11 -10.95
N ASP A 2 21.61 2.97 -11.67
CA ASP A 2 20.75 3.94 -10.99
C ASP A 2 19.62 3.19 -10.25
N PHE A 3 18.87 3.92 -9.42
CA PHE A 3 17.84 3.27 -8.59
C PHE A 3 16.72 2.65 -9.43
N ARG A 4 16.23 3.34 -10.47
CA ARG A 4 15.15 2.83 -11.34
C ARG A 4 15.59 1.52 -12.02
N THR A 5 16.78 1.46 -12.56
CA THR A 5 17.32 0.24 -13.16
C THR A 5 17.43 -0.89 -12.15
N ARG A 6 17.82 -0.58 -10.90
CA ARG A 6 17.98 -1.55 -9.82
C ARG A 6 16.66 -2.15 -9.38
N ILE A 7 15.64 -1.32 -9.13
CA ILE A 7 14.33 -1.82 -8.70
C ILE A 7 13.61 -2.57 -9.83
N ASN A 8 13.73 -2.09 -11.07
CA ASN A 8 13.18 -2.78 -12.23
C ASN A 8 13.83 -4.16 -12.43
N ALA A 9 15.13 -4.30 -12.18
CA ALA A 9 15.76 -5.61 -12.23
C ALA A 9 15.10 -6.60 -11.26
N VAL A 10 14.75 -6.17 -10.03
CA VAL A 10 13.99 -7.01 -9.09
C VAL A 10 12.60 -7.31 -9.62
N LEU A 11 11.86 -6.30 -10.08
CA LEU A 11 10.49 -6.43 -10.57
C LEU A 11 10.39 -7.35 -11.80
N HIS A 12 11.40 -7.36 -12.64
CA HIS A 12 11.48 -8.24 -13.83
C HIS A 12 12.27 -9.53 -13.60
N HIS A 13 12.47 -9.94 -12.34
CA HIS A 13 13.17 -11.16 -11.98
C HIS A 13 14.64 -11.25 -12.45
N GLU A 14 15.25 -10.11 -12.70
CA GLU A 14 16.68 -9.98 -12.96
C GLU A 14 17.47 -9.81 -11.64
N THR A 15 18.80 -9.87 -11.72
CA THR A 15 19.66 -9.68 -10.55
C THR A 15 20.09 -8.21 -10.45
N PRO A 16 19.70 -7.49 -9.38
CA PRO A 16 20.17 -6.13 -9.14
C PRO A 16 21.64 -6.12 -8.72
N ASP A 17 22.31 -4.94 -8.81
CA ASP A 17 23.66 -4.76 -8.31
C ASP A 17 23.77 -4.74 -6.78
N GLN A 18 22.66 -4.39 -6.10
CA GLN A 18 22.46 -4.47 -4.66
C GLN A 18 20.96 -4.53 -4.36
N ILE A 19 20.59 -4.87 -3.13
CA ILE A 19 19.20 -4.85 -2.68
C ILE A 19 18.67 -3.41 -2.73
N PRO A 20 17.54 -3.14 -3.41
CA PRO A 20 16.95 -1.81 -3.42
C PRO A 20 16.46 -1.40 -2.03
N PHE A 21 16.70 -0.13 -1.65
CA PHE A 21 16.05 0.50 -0.51
C PHE A 21 15.06 1.54 -1.04
N ALA A 22 13.78 1.28 -0.86
CA ALA A 22 12.68 1.99 -1.52
C ALA A 22 11.52 2.29 -0.58
N PRO A 23 11.59 3.34 0.24
CA PRO A 23 10.43 3.82 0.99
C PRO A 23 9.39 4.47 0.06
N TYR A 24 8.15 4.59 0.55
CA TYR A 24 7.15 5.44 -0.09
C TYR A 24 7.56 6.91 -0.04
N ASP A 25 7.20 7.67 -1.07
CA ASP A 25 7.64 9.05 -1.29
C ASP A 25 7.18 10.03 -0.20
N ASN A 26 6.07 9.75 0.48
CA ASN A 26 5.54 10.55 1.57
C ASN A 26 6.14 10.23 2.94
N LEU A 27 6.94 9.16 3.06
CA LEU A 27 7.47 8.72 4.36
C LEU A 27 8.86 9.25 4.67
N VAL A 28 9.53 9.88 3.72
CA VAL A 28 10.83 10.52 3.91
C VAL A 28 10.70 12.00 3.55
N PRO A 29 10.70 12.91 4.53
CA PRO A 29 10.59 14.34 4.30
C PRO A 29 11.70 14.86 3.39
N ARG A 30 11.33 15.73 2.44
CA ARG A 30 12.28 16.40 1.55
C ARG A 30 13.26 17.25 2.33
N GLY A 31 14.54 17.17 1.99
CA GLY A 31 15.59 17.95 2.64
C GLY A 31 16.97 17.32 2.54
N ASP A 32 17.90 17.80 3.36
CA ASP A 32 19.30 17.36 3.31
C ASP A 32 19.46 15.89 3.72
N PHE A 33 18.62 15.41 4.65
CA PHE A 33 18.67 14.01 5.04
C PHE A 33 18.18 13.10 3.89
N GLU A 34 17.06 13.39 3.27
CA GLU A 34 16.57 12.65 2.10
C GLU A 34 17.58 12.65 0.95
N ARG A 35 18.24 13.80 0.72
CA ARG A 35 19.31 13.92 -0.26
C ARG A 35 20.50 13.01 0.07
N THR A 36 20.87 12.96 1.35
CA THR A 36 21.94 12.05 1.82
C THR A 36 21.59 10.60 1.55
N LEU A 37 20.36 10.19 1.83
CA LEU A 37 19.90 8.83 1.56
C LEU A 37 19.90 8.50 0.06
N ARG A 38 19.43 9.41 -0.79
CA ARG A 38 19.46 9.23 -2.27
C ARG A 38 20.88 9.11 -2.79
N ASN A 39 21.80 9.93 -2.31
CA ASN A 39 23.22 9.84 -2.68
C ASN A 39 23.85 8.49 -2.29
N ARG A 40 23.25 7.77 -1.33
CA ARG A 40 23.63 6.42 -0.94
C ARG A 40 22.85 5.33 -1.66
N GLY A 41 22.01 5.68 -2.64
CA GLY A 41 21.31 4.74 -3.49
C GLY A 41 19.89 4.40 -3.05
N MET A 42 19.31 5.14 -2.09
CA MET A 42 17.88 5.10 -1.82
C MET A 42 17.11 5.65 -3.03
N GLY A 43 16.01 5.01 -3.36
CA GLY A 43 15.02 5.58 -4.26
C GLY A 43 13.65 5.61 -3.62
N LEU A 44 12.66 6.11 -4.33
CA LEU A 44 11.31 6.27 -3.84
C LEU A 44 10.32 5.47 -4.66
N CYS A 45 9.32 4.91 -3.98
CA CYS A 45 8.10 4.41 -4.60
C CYS A 45 7.02 5.49 -4.52
N VAL A 46 6.73 6.10 -5.64
CA VAL A 46 5.70 7.14 -5.76
C VAL A 46 4.36 6.47 -6.05
N ARG A 47 3.37 6.73 -5.21
CA ARG A 47 2.02 6.19 -5.38
C ARG A 47 1.13 7.21 -6.07
N ARG A 48 0.59 6.86 -7.23
CA ARG A 48 -0.34 7.72 -7.98
C ARG A 48 -1.44 6.87 -8.59
N SER A 49 -2.60 7.46 -8.79
CA SER A 49 -3.67 6.83 -9.57
C SER A 49 -3.58 7.30 -11.02
N SER A 50 -3.68 6.36 -11.95
CA SER A 50 -3.92 6.68 -13.36
C SER A 50 -5.40 6.91 -13.67
N ILE A 51 -6.26 6.81 -12.66
CA ILE A 51 -7.71 6.95 -12.79
C ILE A 51 -8.19 8.04 -11.84
N TRP A 52 -9.04 8.93 -12.35
CA TRP A 52 -9.84 9.83 -11.53
C TRP A 52 -11.33 9.50 -11.69
N GLU A 53 -12.14 9.95 -10.74
CA GLU A 53 -13.54 9.59 -10.62
C GLU A 53 -14.42 10.84 -10.54
N GLU A 54 -15.62 10.75 -11.12
CA GLU A 54 -16.68 11.72 -10.91
C GLU A 54 -18.02 11.03 -10.64
N THR A 55 -18.89 11.70 -9.92
CA THR A 55 -20.25 11.26 -9.61
C THR A 55 -21.22 12.37 -10.07
N PRO A 56 -21.63 12.39 -11.34
CA PRO A 56 -22.27 13.53 -11.96
C PRO A 56 -23.65 13.90 -11.37
N HIS A 57 -24.32 12.95 -10.71
CA HIS A 57 -25.63 13.19 -10.09
C HIS A 57 -25.57 13.26 -8.55
N VAL A 58 -24.36 13.42 -7.98
CA VAL A 58 -24.14 13.60 -6.56
C VAL A 58 -23.52 14.98 -6.32
N SER A 59 -24.20 15.84 -5.58
CA SER A 59 -23.61 17.12 -5.15
C SER A 59 -23.08 17.00 -3.72
N VAL A 60 -21.97 17.69 -3.44
CA VAL A 60 -21.31 17.62 -2.15
C VAL A 60 -21.31 18.99 -1.49
N GLU A 61 -21.85 19.08 -0.28
CA GLU A 61 -21.73 20.24 0.60
C GLU A 61 -20.71 19.94 1.69
N THR A 62 -19.81 20.89 1.96
CA THR A 62 -18.82 20.76 3.04
C THR A 62 -19.04 21.84 4.07
N LYS A 63 -19.10 21.45 5.35
CA LYS A 63 -19.19 22.33 6.52
C LYS A 63 -18.06 22.02 7.49
N ASN A 64 -17.56 23.02 8.19
CA ASN A 64 -16.59 22.82 9.26
C ASN A 64 -17.24 23.07 10.63
N GLU A 65 -17.16 22.10 11.51
CA GLU A 65 -17.60 22.16 12.90
C GLU A 65 -16.36 22.10 13.82
N GLY A 66 -15.69 23.23 13.98
CA GLY A 66 -14.40 23.29 14.66
C GLY A 66 -13.30 22.60 13.83
N ASP A 67 -12.70 21.54 14.38
CA ASP A 67 -11.70 20.69 13.72
C ASP A 67 -12.32 19.48 12.98
N ILE A 68 -13.65 19.44 12.88
CA ILE A 68 -14.38 18.40 12.16
C ILE A 68 -14.87 18.95 10.82
N ALA A 69 -14.46 18.32 9.73
CA ALA A 69 -15.05 18.52 8.42
C ALA A 69 -16.26 17.58 8.26
N VAL A 70 -17.41 18.14 7.96
CA VAL A 70 -18.65 17.41 7.66
C VAL A 70 -18.91 17.54 6.18
N ARG A 71 -18.95 16.40 5.46
CA ARG A 71 -19.35 16.38 4.05
C ARG A 71 -20.71 15.72 3.93
N ILE A 72 -21.62 16.38 3.19
CA ILE A 72 -22.97 15.90 2.90
C ILE A 72 -23.03 15.60 1.40
N TYR A 73 -23.33 14.37 1.06
CA TYR A 73 -23.49 13.89 -0.31
C TYR A 73 -24.98 13.78 -0.62
N HIS A 74 -25.48 14.66 -1.45
CA HIS A 74 -26.89 14.65 -1.87
C HIS A 74 -27.06 13.74 -3.06
N THR A 75 -27.79 12.64 -2.88
CA THR A 75 -28.13 11.70 -3.94
C THR A 75 -29.64 11.65 -4.19
N PRO A 76 -30.12 11.22 -5.36
CA PRO A 76 -31.54 10.97 -5.60
C PRO A 76 -32.18 9.91 -4.70
N LYS A 77 -31.38 9.17 -3.93
CA LYS A 77 -31.80 8.09 -3.03
C LYS A 77 -31.72 8.46 -1.54
N GLY A 78 -31.31 9.67 -1.24
CA GLY A 78 -31.11 10.19 0.11
C GLY A 78 -29.75 10.82 0.30
N ASP A 79 -29.58 11.51 1.40
CA ASP A 79 -28.33 12.15 1.77
C ASP A 79 -27.45 11.20 2.57
N LEU A 80 -26.15 11.22 2.26
CA LEU A 80 -25.13 10.56 3.06
C LEU A 80 -24.22 11.59 3.70
N THR A 81 -23.64 11.30 4.83
CA THR A 81 -22.69 12.19 5.49
C THR A 81 -21.40 11.48 5.84
N THR A 82 -20.30 12.21 5.84
CA THR A 82 -19.05 11.79 6.48
C THR A 82 -18.59 12.87 7.44
N ARG A 83 -17.89 12.44 8.49
CA ARG A 83 -17.24 13.34 9.44
C ARG A 83 -15.79 12.94 9.57
N SER A 84 -14.89 13.88 9.33
CA SER A 84 -13.46 13.64 9.49
C SER A 84 -12.84 14.74 10.34
N LYS A 85 -11.91 14.35 11.20
CA LYS A 85 -11.07 15.29 11.92
C LYS A 85 -9.91 15.64 11.02
N THR A 86 -9.80 16.93 10.68
CA THR A 86 -8.74 17.44 9.80
C THR A 86 -7.46 17.70 10.59
N HIS A 87 -6.34 17.69 9.91
CA HIS A 87 -5.03 18.06 10.46
C HIS A 87 -4.56 17.20 11.65
N VAL A 88 -4.95 15.94 11.71
CA VAL A 88 -4.44 14.99 12.70
C VAL A 88 -3.12 14.36 12.28
N GLY A 89 -2.73 14.58 11.01
CA GLY A 89 -1.45 14.14 10.47
C GLY A 89 -0.27 14.83 11.17
N ARG A 90 0.77 14.05 11.37
CA ARG A 90 2.01 14.51 12.01
C ARG A 90 3.00 15.11 11.00
N ILE A 91 2.72 14.99 9.73
CA ILE A 91 3.49 15.55 8.64
C ILE A 91 2.74 16.80 8.16
N LYS A 92 3.41 17.93 8.18
CA LYS A 92 2.82 19.24 7.94
C LYS A 92 2.20 19.41 6.55
N ASP A 93 2.54 18.54 5.60
CA ASP A 93 2.08 18.58 4.21
C ASP A 93 1.19 17.38 3.81
N ASP A 94 1.04 16.37 4.69
CA ASP A 94 0.07 15.28 4.55
C ASP A 94 -1.05 15.52 5.56
N ASP A 95 -2.10 16.21 5.13
CA ASP A 95 -3.35 16.32 5.88
C ASP A 95 -4.03 14.95 5.93
N ILE A 96 -3.64 14.15 6.90
CA ILE A 96 -4.35 12.91 7.19
C ILE A 96 -5.62 13.29 7.93
N ASP A 97 -6.74 13.11 7.27
CA ASP A 97 -8.05 13.20 7.90
C ASP A 97 -8.33 11.88 8.65
N LEU A 98 -8.64 11.98 9.93
CA LEU A 98 -9.11 10.83 10.69
C LEU A 98 -10.63 10.72 10.53
N ASP A 99 -11.11 9.63 9.94
CA ASP A 99 -12.53 9.35 9.85
C ASP A 99 -13.14 9.20 11.25
N VAL A 100 -14.02 10.12 11.59
CA VAL A 100 -14.86 10.07 12.80
C VAL A 100 -16.15 9.32 12.51
N GLU A 101 -16.67 9.46 11.27
CA GLU A 101 -17.86 8.78 10.81
C GLU A 101 -17.75 8.52 9.30
N GLY A 102 -17.97 7.28 8.90
CA GLY A 102 -17.93 6.88 7.50
C GLY A 102 -19.17 7.28 6.71
N LEU A 103 -19.17 6.99 5.41
CA LEU A 103 -20.27 7.28 4.50
C LEU A 103 -21.52 6.46 4.84
N VAL A 104 -21.36 5.21 5.24
CA VAL A 104 -22.42 4.26 5.59
C VAL A 104 -22.42 4.06 7.11
N LYS A 105 -23.59 4.17 7.76
CA LYS A 105 -23.79 3.91 9.18
C LYS A 105 -24.56 2.63 9.44
N GLY A 106 -25.38 2.22 8.49
CA GLY A 106 -26.20 1.03 8.53
C GLY A 106 -26.92 0.80 7.21
N VAL A 107 -27.77 -0.22 7.19
CA VAL A 107 -28.49 -0.66 5.99
C VAL A 107 -29.38 0.43 5.36
N GLU A 108 -29.84 1.39 6.15
CA GLU A 108 -30.63 2.54 5.70
C GLU A 108 -29.89 3.43 4.69
N ASP A 109 -28.58 3.46 4.75
CA ASP A 109 -27.72 4.25 3.85
C ASP A 109 -27.43 3.53 2.51
N TYR A 110 -27.71 2.23 2.41
CA TYR A 110 -27.28 1.41 1.28
C TYR A 110 -27.85 1.87 -0.06
N ALA A 111 -29.12 2.27 -0.09
CA ALA A 111 -29.73 2.72 -1.34
C ALA A 111 -29.01 3.96 -1.93
N ALA A 112 -28.59 4.88 -1.09
CA ALA A 112 -27.86 6.07 -1.47
C ALA A 112 -26.40 5.75 -1.80
N ALA A 113 -25.74 4.88 -1.00
CA ALA A 113 -24.36 4.46 -1.22
C ALA A 113 -24.21 3.66 -2.53
N ILE A 114 -25.10 2.71 -2.81
CA ILE A 114 -25.12 1.95 -4.06
C ILE A 114 -25.34 2.89 -5.24
N PHE A 115 -26.29 3.84 -5.11
CA PHE A 115 -26.51 4.85 -6.16
C PHE A 115 -25.21 5.60 -6.46
N MET A 116 -24.54 6.12 -5.43
CA MET A 116 -23.28 6.88 -5.58
C MET A 116 -22.18 6.02 -6.24
N ILE A 117 -22.04 4.76 -5.85
CA ILE A 117 -21.06 3.83 -6.43
C ILE A 117 -21.38 3.55 -7.91
N ASP A 118 -22.65 3.30 -8.25
CA ASP A 118 -23.07 3.01 -9.63
C ASP A 118 -23.03 4.26 -10.53
N ASP A 119 -23.24 5.47 -9.95
CA ASP A 119 -23.10 6.78 -10.62
C ASP A 119 -21.64 7.15 -10.94
N THR A 120 -20.67 6.45 -10.33
CA THR A 120 -19.25 6.73 -10.54
C THR A 120 -18.84 6.47 -12.00
N ILE A 121 -18.35 7.51 -12.65
CA ILE A 121 -17.68 7.46 -13.95
C ILE A 121 -16.16 7.49 -13.69
N LEU A 122 -15.48 6.50 -14.25
CA LEU A 122 -14.03 6.37 -14.14
C LEU A 122 -13.37 6.88 -15.42
N HIS A 123 -12.34 7.68 -15.28
CA HIS A 123 -11.58 8.25 -16.39
C HIS A 123 -10.12 7.88 -16.26
N LEU A 124 -9.54 7.35 -17.34
CA LEU A 124 -8.10 7.14 -17.41
C LEU A 124 -7.40 8.47 -17.66
N ASP A 125 -6.49 8.85 -16.78
CA ASP A 125 -5.59 9.99 -16.94
C ASP A 125 -4.13 9.53 -16.92
N GLY A 126 -3.63 9.22 -18.10
CA GLY A 126 -2.21 8.87 -18.27
C GLY A 126 -1.24 10.04 -18.02
N GLY A 127 -1.73 11.29 -18.01
CA GLY A 127 -0.91 12.49 -17.79
C GLY A 127 -0.35 12.57 -16.38
N ILE A 128 -1.18 12.37 -15.36
CA ILE A 128 -0.76 12.37 -13.94
C ILE A 128 0.34 11.32 -13.71
N PHE A 129 0.15 10.12 -14.26
CA PHE A 129 1.13 9.05 -14.14
C PHE A 129 2.42 9.34 -14.89
N ALA A 130 2.33 9.88 -16.11
CA ALA A 130 3.49 10.28 -16.93
C ALA A 130 4.28 11.42 -16.25
N ASP A 131 3.60 12.40 -15.68
CA ASP A 131 4.21 13.50 -14.94
C ASP A 131 4.95 13.00 -13.70
N ALA A 132 4.33 12.15 -12.90
CA ALA A 132 5.00 11.54 -11.73
C ALA A 132 6.23 10.72 -12.15
N THR A 133 6.13 9.98 -13.27
CA THR A 133 7.24 9.18 -13.80
C THR A 133 8.40 10.05 -14.28
N ARG A 134 8.09 11.18 -14.93
CA ARG A 134 9.10 12.17 -15.37
C ARG A 134 9.76 12.83 -14.15
N ASP A 135 8.95 13.26 -13.18
CA ASP A 135 9.42 14.05 -12.03
C ASP A 135 10.32 13.24 -11.10
N ILE A 136 10.00 11.96 -10.86
CA ILE A 136 10.89 11.10 -10.07
C ILE A 136 12.16 10.67 -10.84
N GLY A 137 12.11 10.67 -12.17
CA GLY A 137 13.28 10.33 -13.01
C GLY A 137 13.88 8.98 -12.65
N THR A 138 15.22 8.91 -12.59
CA THR A 138 15.96 7.69 -12.24
C THR A 138 15.98 7.38 -10.74
N ASP A 139 15.44 8.27 -9.91
CA ASP A 139 15.48 8.17 -8.45
C ASP A 139 14.31 7.40 -7.85
N GLY A 140 13.43 6.82 -8.67
CA GLY A 140 12.30 6.06 -8.18
C GLY A 140 11.48 5.39 -9.27
N ILE A 141 10.41 4.77 -8.82
CA ILE A 141 9.36 4.18 -9.66
C ILE A 141 8.00 4.75 -9.25
N VAL A 142 7.03 4.66 -10.17
CA VAL A 142 5.64 5.00 -9.88
C VAL A 142 4.82 3.71 -9.84
N ARG A 143 4.07 3.53 -8.74
CA ARG A 143 3.09 2.46 -8.57
C ARG A 143 1.68 3.03 -8.71
N ASP A 144 0.87 2.44 -9.56
CA ASP A 144 -0.55 2.77 -9.62
C ASP A 144 -1.26 2.29 -8.36
N THR A 145 -2.19 3.09 -7.83
CA THR A 145 -3.03 2.70 -6.69
C THR A 145 -3.96 1.53 -7.01
N GLY A 146 -4.22 1.30 -8.31
CA GLY A 146 -4.75 0.07 -8.85
C GLY A 146 -6.19 -0.24 -8.45
N LEU A 147 -6.40 -1.51 -8.09
CA LEU A 147 -7.69 -2.09 -7.73
C LEU A 147 -7.87 -2.15 -6.22
N GLN A 148 -9.12 -2.22 -5.78
CA GLN A 148 -9.45 -2.48 -4.39
C GLN A 148 -10.31 -3.73 -4.25
N PRO A 149 -9.95 -4.68 -3.36
CA PRO A 149 -10.77 -5.85 -3.12
C PRO A 149 -12.13 -5.41 -2.56
N PRO A 150 -13.24 -5.88 -3.16
CA PRO A 150 -14.56 -5.33 -2.86
C PRO A 150 -15.01 -5.49 -1.41
N TYR A 151 -14.62 -6.59 -0.77
CA TYR A 151 -14.97 -6.81 0.64
C TYR A 151 -14.29 -5.77 1.54
N GLY A 152 -13.00 -5.53 1.33
CA GLY A 152 -12.28 -4.48 2.03
C GLY A 152 -12.79 -3.08 1.68
N ALA A 153 -13.09 -2.82 0.40
CA ALA A 153 -13.63 -1.54 -0.03
C ALA A 153 -14.97 -1.21 0.65
N THR A 154 -15.84 -2.19 0.91
CA THR A 154 -17.08 -1.94 1.66
C THR A 154 -16.82 -1.48 3.08
N ARG A 155 -15.79 -2.01 3.74
CA ARG A 155 -15.41 -1.60 5.09
C ARG A 155 -15.04 -0.10 5.15
N TYR A 156 -14.32 0.39 4.14
CA TYR A 156 -13.94 1.80 4.09
C TYR A 156 -15.15 2.74 3.94
N LEU A 157 -16.27 2.26 3.40
CA LEU A 157 -17.51 3.04 3.38
C LEU A 157 -18.05 3.34 4.77
N TYR A 158 -17.79 2.47 5.75
CA TYR A 158 -18.19 2.68 7.15
C TYR A 158 -17.19 3.54 7.96
N GLY A 159 -16.07 3.91 7.35
CA GLY A 159 -14.99 4.63 8.00
C GLY A 159 -13.92 3.69 8.57
N SER A 160 -12.68 4.19 8.55
CA SER A 160 -11.50 3.35 8.83
C SER A 160 -11.40 2.90 10.29
N THR A 161 -11.95 3.66 11.23
CA THR A 161 -11.77 3.44 12.68
C THR A 161 -13.07 3.15 13.42
N THR A 162 -14.17 3.79 13.10
CA THR A 162 -15.38 3.82 13.93
C THR A 162 -16.47 2.87 13.46
N GLY A 163 -16.54 2.59 12.16
CA GLY A 163 -17.62 1.83 11.55
C GLY A 163 -17.44 0.32 11.53
N LEU A 164 -16.34 -0.22 12.06
CA LEU A 164 -16.04 -1.66 11.97
C LEU A 164 -17.14 -2.53 12.62
N LEU A 165 -17.68 -2.08 13.74
CA LEU A 165 -18.76 -2.83 14.42
C LEU A 165 -20.04 -2.86 13.59
N ASN A 166 -20.47 -1.71 13.08
CA ASN A 166 -21.67 -1.60 12.22
C ASN A 166 -21.50 -2.44 10.94
N TRP A 167 -20.31 -2.34 10.30
CA TRP A 167 -19.98 -3.16 9.13
C TRP A 167 -20.07 -4.67 9.42
N ALA A 168 -19.61 -5.11 10.60
CA ALA A 168 -19.73 -6.52 11.01
C ALA A 168 -21.16 -6.92 11.33
N GLN A 169 -21.93 -6.03 11.99
CA GLN A 169 -23.35 -6.25 12.31
C GLN A 169 -24.19 -6.35 11.03
N ASP A 170 -24.06 -5.44 10.08
CA ASP A 170 -24.83 -5.45 8.85
C ASP A 170 -24.60 -6.73 8.02
N GLN A 171 -23.38 -7.28 8.03
CA GLN A 171 -23.12 -8.58 7.40
C GLN A 171 -23.88 -9.72 8.04
N HIS A 172 -24.14 -9.62 9.35
CA HIS A 172 -24.87 -10.65 10.10
C HIS A 172 -26.37 -10.46 9.99
N ASP A 173 -26.84 -9.22 10.18
CA ASP A 173 -28.26 -8.90 10.33
C ASP A 173 -28.94 -8.65 8.97
N HIS A 174 -28.18 -8.15 7.98
CA HIS A 174 -28.65 -7.77 6.66
C HIS A 174 -27.82 -8.39 5.51
N PRO A 175 -27.59 -9.73 5.50
CA PRO A 175 -26.66 -10.36 4.58
C PRO A 175 -27.02 -10.19 3.10
N GLY A 176 -28.32 -10.06 2.77
CA GLY A 176 -28.81 -9.84 1.41
C GLY A 176 -28.45 -8.45 0.90
N GLU A 177 -28.83 -7.44 1.66
CA GLU A 177 -28.56 -6.02 1.36
C GLU A 177 -27.05 -5.73 1.35
N PHE A 178 -26.30 -6.32 2.29
CA PHE A 178 -24.84 -6.22 2.31
C PHE A 178 -24.23 -6.82 1.03
N GLN A 179 -24.76 -7.95 0.55
CA GLN A 179 -24.30 -8.54 -0.70
C GLN A 179 -24.58 -7.63 -1.90
N GLU A 180 -25.69 -6.87 -1.92
CA GLU A 180 -25.98 -5.88 -2.97
C GLU A 180 -24.95 -4.74 -2.96
N LEU A 181 -24.55 -4.25 -1.79
CA LEU A 181 -23.49 -3.26 -1.64
C LEU A 181 -22.15 -3.78 -2.16
N VAL A 182 -21.77 -5.02 -1.81
CA VAL A 182 -20.57 -5.68 -2.35
C VAL A 182 -20.63 -5.78 -3.88
N GLN A 183 -21.78 -6.13 -4.45
CA GLN A 183 -21.94 -6.23 -5.90
C GLN A 183 -21.81 -4.87 -6.61
N ALA A 184 -22.26 -3.77 -5.99
CA ALA A 184 -22.04 -2.43 -6.54
C ALA A 184 -20.54 -2.10 -6.61
N VAL A 185 -19.79 -2.39 -5.54
CA VAL A 185 -18.33 -2.21 -5.55
C VAL A 185 -17.67 -3.09 -6.61
N ILE A 186 -18.07 -4.36 -6.75
CA ILE A 186 -17.54 -5.26 -7.79
C ILE A 186 -17.76 -4.64 -9.18
N ARG A 187 -18.95 -4.14 -9.46
CA ARG A 187 -19.24 -3.52 -10.78
C ARG A 187 -18.32 -2.33 -11.08
N ARG A 188 -18.06 -1.50 -10.07
CA ARG A 188 -17.11 -0.37 -10.19
C ARG A 188 -15.69 -0.85 -10.45
N GLU A 189 -15.21 -1.82 -9.66
CA GLU A 189 -13.85 -2.33 -9.80
C GLU A 189 -13.62 -3.11 -11.11
N GLU A 190 -14.62 -3.76 -11.66
CA GLU A 190 -14.53 -4.38 -13.00
C GLU A 190 -14.34 -3.33 -14.10
N LYS A 191 -15.03 -2.18 -14.01
CA LYS A 191 -14.79 -1.04 -14.93
C LYS A 191 -13.37 -0.47 -14.74
N ARG A 192 -12.92 -0.37 -13.49
CA ARG A 192 -11.57 0.09 -13.17
C ARG A 192 -10.51 -0.83 -13.76
N LEU A 193 -10.68 -2.15 -13.64
CA LEU A 193 -9.78 -3.15 -14.22
C LEU A 193 -9.59 -2.92 -15.75
N GLU A 194 -10.67 -2.68 -16.48
CA GLU A 194 -10.60 -2.44 -17.93
C GLU A 194 -9.74 -1.20 -18.26
N LEU A 195 -9.84 -0.14 -17.47
CA LEU A 195 -9.01 1.04 -17.64
C LEU A 195 -7.54 0.78 -17.25
N ILE A 196 -7.31 0.08 -16.15
CA ILE A 196 -5.95 -0.26 -15.70
C ILE A 196 -5.23 -1.15 -16.72
N GLU A 197 -5.93 -2.10 -17.35
CA GLU A 197 -5.35 -2.93 -18.40
C GLU A 197 -4.76 -2.09 -19.56
N SER A 198 -5.36 -0.94 -19.84
CA SER A 198 -4.93 -0.03 -20.90
C SER A 198 -4.06 1.13 -20.41
N SER A 199 -3.88 1.27 -19.08
CA SER A 199 -3.09 2.36 -18.50
C SER A 199 -1.60 2.23 -18.83
N PRO A 200 -0.84 3.33 -18.78
CA PRO A 200 0.62 3.29 -18.98
C PRO A 200 1.36 2.68 -17.79
N ALA A 201 0.69 2.49 -16.64
CA ALA A 201 1.30 1.95 -15.44
C ALA A 201 1.65 0.48 -15.63
N GLU A 202 2.89 0.11 -15.34
CA GLU A 202 3.35 -1.28 -15.32
C GLU A 202 3.15 -1.93 -13.96
N PHE A 203 3.42 -1.18 -12.87
CA PHE A 203 3.38 -1.66 -11.51
C PHE A 203 2.05 -1.26 -10.84
N ILE A 204 1.22 -2.26 -10.49
CA ILE A 204 -0.19 -2.09 -10.11
C ILE A 204 -0.45 -2.67 -8.73
N SER A 205 -1.10 -1.89 -7.85
CA SER A 205 -1.63 -2.41 -6.59
C SER A 205 -2.92 -3.21 -6.80
N LEU A 206 -3.04 -4.30 -6.07
CA LEU A 206 -4.28 -5.09 -5.96
C LEU A 206 -5.09 -4.73 -4.70
N GLY A 207 -4.68 -3.67 -3.98
CA GLY A 207 -5.25 -3.28 -2.69
C GLY A 207 -4.62 -4.03 -1.52
N ASP A 208 -5.30 -3.94 -0.38
CA ASP A 208 -4.76 -4.36 0.91
C ASP A 208 -5.20 -5.76 1.30
N LEU A 209 -4.30 -6.51 1.93
CA LEU A 209 -4.59 -7.69 2.72
C LEU A 209 -4.53 -7.27 4.19
N ASP A 210 -5.67 -6.92 4.75
CA ASP A 210 -5.79 -6.42 6.13
C ASP A 210 -6.15 -7.54 7.09
N GLY A 211 -5.42 -7.65 8.19
CA GLY A 211 -5.63 -8.65 9.21
C GLY A 211 -6.94 -8.55 9.99
N THR A 212 -7.68 -7.45 9.86
CA THR A 212 -9.02 -7.29 10.45
C THR A 212 -10.08 -8.12 9.72
N TRP A 213 -9.75 -8.61 8.52
CA TRP A 213 -10.68 -9.40 7.70
C TRP A 213 -10.36 -10.88 7.87
N GLY A 214 -11.00 -11.69 8.46
CA GLY A 214 -10.66 -13.11 8.58
C GLY A 214 -10.42 -13.78 7.21
N PRO A 215 -9.51 -14.77 7.13
CA PRO A 215 -9.12 -15.41 5.86
C PRO A 215 -10.30 -16.04 5.11
N ASP A 216 -11.32 -16.50 5.81
CA ASP A 216 -12.51 -17.09 5.19
C ASP A 216 -13.34 -16.06 4.41
N LYS A 217 -13.38 -14.81 4.89
CA LYS A 217 -14.07 -13.72 4.19
C LYS A 217 -13.33 -13.35 2.91
N ILE A 218 -12.01 -13.26 2.98
CA ILE A 218 -11.17 -13.02 1.79
C ILE A 218 -11.35 -14.16 0.78
N ARG A 219 -11.33 -15.41 1.22
CA ARG A 219 -11.59 -16.57 0.34
C ARG A 219 -12.95 -16.50 -0.34
N ARG A 220 -13.96 -16.04 0.38
CA ARG A 220 -15.32 -15.97 -0.13
C ARG A 220 -15.56 -14.83 -1.11
N TYR A 221 -15.04 -13.63 -0.81
CA TYR A 221 -15.41 -12.41 -1.52
C TYR A 221 -14.33 -11.92 -2.48
N ASP A 222 -13.06 -11.87 -2.06
CA ASP A 222 -11.99 -11.22 -2.80
C ASP A 222 -11.18 -12.21 -3.65
N LEU A 223 -10.90 -13.41 -3.14
CA LEU A 223 -10.08 -14.40 -3.84
C LEU A 223 -10.62 -14.80 -5.22
N PRO A 224 -11.94 -14.97 -5.43
CA PRO A 224 -12.48 -15.24 -6.77
C PRO A 224 -12.16 -14.13 -7.76
N LEU A 225 -12.12 -12.88 -7.31
CA LEU A 225 -11.79 -11.72 -8.14
C LEU A 225 -10.30 -11.64 -8.41
N TYR A 226 -9.46 -11.86 -7.42
CA TYR A 226 -8.01 -11.95 -7.64
C TYR A 226 -7.65 -13.04 -8.67
N LYS A 227 -8.28 -14.21 -8.58
CA LYS A 227 -8.11 -15.29 -9.57
C LYS A 227 -8.53 -14.92 -10.99
N LYS A 228 -9.44 -13.95 -11.13
CA LYS A 228 -9.86 -13.38 -12.42
C LYS A 228 -8.93 -12.23 -12.85
N TRP A 229 -8.61 -11.31 -11.95
CA TRP A 229 -7.91 -10.05 -12.26
C TRP A 229 -6.42 -10.25 -12.50
N VAL A 230 -5.74 -11.00 -11.65
CA VAL A 230 -4.29 -11.17 -11.73
C VAL A 230 -3.85 -11.75 -13.07
N PRO A 231 -4.43 -12.84 -13.61
CA PRO A 231 -4.05 -13.35 -14.92
C PRO A 231 -4.30 -12.36 -16.06
N ARG A 232 -5.38 -11.57 -15.98
CA ARG A 232 -5.71 -10.54 -16.99
C ARG A 232 -4.65 -9.44 -17.01
N LEU A 233 -4.28 -8.92 -15.82
CA LEU A 233 -3.24 -7.90 -15.69
C LEU A 233 -1.89 -8.41 -16.18
N LYS A 234 -1.49 -9.61 -15.77
CA LYS A 234 -0.24 -10.25 -16.23
C LYS A 234 -0.20 -10.44 -17.74
N ALA A 235 -1.31 -10.81 -18.36
CA ALA A 235 -1.42 -10.92 -19.82
C ALA A 235 -1.24 -9.58 -20.54
N LYS A 236 -1.38 -8.46 -19.84
CA LYS A 236 -1.11 -7.10 -20.33
C LYS A 236 0.28 -6.59 -19.94
N GLY A 237 1.15 -7.46 -19.43
CA GLY A 237 2.51 -7.09 -18.98
C GLY A 237 2.54 -6.29 -17.68
N LYS A 238 1.47 -6.33 -16.88
CA LYS A 238 1.43 -5.65 -15.59
C LYS A 238 2.10 -6.50 -14.51
N ILE A 239 2.81 -5.86 -13.60
CA ILE A 239 3.37 -6.43 -12.38
C ILE A 239 2.39 -6.12 -11.26
N THR A 240 1.93 -7.14 -10.56
CA THR A 240 0.86 -7.02 -9.57
C THR A 240 1.42 -7.08 -8.14
N ALA A 241 1.02 -6.13 -7.30
CA ALA A 241 1.42 -6.07 -5.90
C ALA A 241 0.21 -6.18 -4.96
N LEU A 242 0.34 -6.99 -3.92
CA LEU A 242 -0.59 -7.05 -2.82
C LEU A 242 0.03 -6.34 -1.61
N HIS A 243 -0.67 -5.35 -1.07
CA HIS A 243 -0.22 -4.63 0.12
C HIS A 243 -0.60 -5.42 1.38
N ALA A 244 0.38 -6.06 2.02
CA ALA A 244 0.18 -7.03 3.09
C ALA A 244 0.76 -6.54 4.42
N HIS A 245 0.14 -5.50 5.00
CA HIS A 245 0.59 -4.89 6.26
C HIS A 245 -0.01 -5.52 7.52
N ALA A 246 -0.58 -6.71 7.40
CA ALA A 246 -1.23 -7.39 8.52
C ALA A 246 -0.22 -7.82 9.59
N ASN A 247 -0.45 -7.38 10.84
CA ASN A 247 0.35 -7.82 11.99
C ASN A 247 0.15 -9.30 12.35
N ASN A 248 -0.92 -9.92 11.84
CA ASN A 248 -1.29 -11.33 12.00
C ASN A 248 -1.25 -12.06 10.64
N LEU A 249 -0.24 -11.79 9.84
CA LEU A 249 -0.09 -12.31 8.48
C LEU A 249 0.02 -13.85 8.43
N SER A 250 0.43 -14.49 9.53
CA SER A 250 0.45 -15.95 9.65
C SER A 250 -0.89 -16.60 9.31
N HIS A 251 -2.02 -15.94 9.61
CA HIS A 251 -3.36 -16.42 9.28
C HIS A 251 -3.66 -16.37 7.78
N PHE A 252 -2.95 -15.55 7.02
CA PHE A 252 -3.15 -15.30 5.61
C PHE A 252 -2.05 -15.89 4.73
N ILE A 253 -1.02 -16.45 5.34
CA ILE A 253 0.19 -16.88 4.63
C ILE A 253 -0.11 -17.85 3.49
N GLY A 254 -1.11 -18.73 3.66
CA GLY A 254 -1.56 -19.66 2.64
C GLY A 254 -2.45 -19.06 1.55
N LEU A 255 -2.98 -17.83 1.73
CA LEU A 255 -3.79 -17.15 0.72
C LEU A 255 -2.94 -16.50 -0.37
N VAL A 256 -1.75 -16.03 -0.01
CA VAL A 256 -0.86 -15.33 -0.94
C VAL A 256 -0.56 -16.14 -2.20
N PRO A 257 -0.17 -17.43 -2.13
CA PRO A 257 0.02 -18.26 -3.32
C PRO A 257 -1.26 -18.44 -4.15
N GLU A 258 -2.44 -18.45 -3.50
CA GLU A 258 -3.71 -18.59 -4.19
C GLU A 258 -4.09 -17.33 -4.98
N ILE A 259 -3.66 -16.13 -4.52
CA ILE A 259 -3.82 -14.85 -5.22
C ILE A 259 -2.86 -14.77 -6.41
N SER A 260 -1.66 -15.34 -6.28
CA SER A 260 -0.66 -15.43 -7.35
C SER A 260 -0.17 -14.07 -7.89
N CYS A 261 -0.11 -13.04 -7.03
CA CYS A 261 0.53 -11.76 -7.38
C CYS A 261 2.05 -11.88 -7.46
N ASP A 262 2.72 -10.89 -8.05
CA ASP A 262 4.16 -10.89 -8.26
C ASP A 262 4.92 -10.39 -7.03
N VAL A 263 4.35 -9.39 -6.35
CA VAL A 263 4.97 -8.66 -5.24
C VAL A 263 4.07 -8.72 -4.01
N ILE A 264 4.64 -9.08 -2.87
CA ILE A 264 4.05 -8.82 -1.56
C ILE A 264 4.73 -7.59 -1.00
N GLU A 265 3.99 -6.50 -1.00
CA GLU A 265 4.41 -5.19 -0.52
C GLU A 265 3.97 -4.98 0.93
N ALA A 266 4.68 -4.13 1.66
CA ALA A 266 4.43 -3.84 3.07
C ALA A 266 4.56 -5.06 4.01
N PHE A 267 5.28 -6.09 3.58
CA PHE A 267 5.55 -7.22 4.47
C PHE A 267 6.35 -6.75 5.69
N THR A 268 5.71 -6.76 6.86
CA THR A 268 6.34 -6.39 8.12
C THR A 268 6.77 -7.64 8.87
N PRO A 269 8.07 -7.96 8.93
CA PRO A 269 8.55 -9.13 9.65
C PRO A 269 8.51 -8.95 11.18
N THR A 270 8.78 -10.02 11.92
CA THR A 270 9.00 -9.93 13.36
C THR A 270 10.07 -8.86 13.69
N PRO A 271 9.96 -8.09 14.80
CA PRO A 271 9.07 -8.31 15.94
C PRO A 271 7.71 -7.59 15.86
N ILE A 272 7.44 -6.77 14.84
CA ILE A 272 6.13 -6.09 14.72
C ILE A 272 5.09 -7.06 14.16
N GLY A 273 5.39 -7.69 13.02
CA GLY A 273 4.56 -8.76 12.47
C GLY A 273 4.77 -10.09 13.20
N ASP A 274 3.92 -11.06 12.93
CA ASP A 274 3.94 -12.40 13.50
C ASP A 274 4.60 -13.45 12.59
N THR A 275 5.09 -13.04 11.42
CA THR A 275 5.66 -13.91 10.39
C THR A 275 7.09 -13.47 10.08
N SER A 276 8.03 -14.41 10.12
CA SER A 276 9.41 -14.14 9.71
C SER A 276 9.57 -14.18 8.18
N LEU A 277 10.63 -13.55 7.66
CA LEU A 277 10.95 -13.60 6.23
C LEU A 277 11.20 -15.03 5.75
N VAL A 278 11.79 -15.90 6.60
CA VAL A 278 12.03 -17.31 6.28
C VAL A 278 10.72 -18.08 6.10
N GLU A 279 9.75 -17.87 7.01
CA GLU A 279 8.42 -18.48 6.91
C GLU A 279 7.67 -18.00 5.67
N ALA A 280 7.68 -16.69 5.44
CA ALA A 280 7.09 -16.08 4.25
C ALA A 280 7.70 -16.66 2.96
N ARG A 281 9.02 -16.72 2.87
CA ARG A 281 9.72 -17.27 1.72
C ARG A 281 9.40 -18.76 1.51
N ALA A 282 9.33 -19.53 2.57
CA ALA A 282 8.97 -20.95 2.51
C ALA A 282 7.54 -21.17 1.99
N ALA A 283 6.60 -20.31 2.37
CA ALA A 283 5.20 -20.39 1.96
C ALA A 283 4.96 -19.84 0.54
N TRP A 284 5.62 -18.74 0.16
CA TRP A 284 5.33 -18.02 -1.10
C TRP A 284 6.25 -18.41 -2.26
N GLY A 285 7.34 -19.12 -1.96
CA GLY A 285 8.29 -19.57 -2.97
C GLY A 285 9.38 -18.53 -3.30
N LYS A 286 10.36 -18.99 -4.06
CA LYS A 286 11.58 -18.23 -4.38
C LYS A 286 11.36 -17.10 -5.38
N ASP A 287 10.28 -17.15 -6.16
CA ASP A 287 10.02 -16.19 -7.24
C ASP A 287 9.15 -15.02 -6.79
N THR A 288 8.45 -15.13 -5.65
CA THR A 288 7.69 -14.00 -5.08
C THR A 288 8.64 -12.89 -4.65
N ILE A 289 8.39 -11.69 -5.11
CA ILE A 289 9.13 -10.50 -4.66
C ILE A 289 8.54 -10.08 -3.32
N ILE A 290 9.39 -9.95 -2.30
CA ILE A 290 8.99 -9.50 -0.97
C ILE A 290 9.54 -8.10 -0.75
N TRP A 291 8.63 -7.14 -0.56
CA TRP A 291 8.96 -5.76 -0.26
C TRP A 291 8.70 -5.51 1.23
N ILE A 292 9.78 -5.40 1.96
CA ILE A 292 9.77 -5.26 3.42
C ILE A 292 9.26 -3.86 3.81
N ASN A 293 8.32 -3.81 4.73
CA ASN A 293 8.14 -2.68 5.61
C ASN A 293 9.02 -2.90 6.83
N PHE A 294 10.10 -2.14 6.93
CA PHE A 294 11.09 -2.35 7.98
C PHE A 294 10.47 -2.07 9.37
N PRO A 295 10.64 -2.98 10.35
CA PRO A 295 10.05 -2.80 11.68
C PRO A 295 10.77 -1.71 12.45
N GLU A 296 10.27 -0.47 12.39
CA GLU A 296 10.89 0.74 12.93
C GLU A 296 11.16 0.68 14.44
N THR A 297 10.47 -0.19 15.18
CA THR A 297 10.74 -0.42 16.62
C THR A 297 12.17 -0.86 16.90
N ILE A 298 12.84 -1.47 15.92
CA ILE A 298 14.25 -1.86 16.00
C ILE A 298 15.17 -0.64 16.16
N PHE A 299 14.79 0.53 15.63
CA PHE A 299 15.57 1.76 15.74
C PHE A 299 15.82 2.18 17.18
N TRP A 300 14.88 1.89 18.09
CA TRP A 300 15.00 2.18 19.52
C TRP A 300 16.07 1.34 20.21
N SER A 301 16.51 0.26 19.59
CA SER A 301 17.66 -0.54 20.08
C SER A 301 19.02 0.02 19.63
N GLY A 302 19.02 1.10 18.85
CA GLY A 302 20.19 1.81 18.36
C GLY A 302 20.70 1.33 16.99
N ALA A 303 21.60 2.13 16.43
CA ALA A 303 22.09 1.95 15.05
C ALA A 303 22.77 0.58 14.82
N GLU A 304 23.60 0.12 15.76
CA GLU A 304 24.28 -1.18 15.61
C GLU A 304 23.30 -2.37 15.64
N ALA A 305 22.30 -2.32 16.54
CA ALA A 305 21.27 -3.34 16.59
C ALA A 305 20.43 -3.33 15.29
N THR A 306 20.14 -2.15 14.76
CA THR A 306 19.44 -1.99 13.46
C THR A 306 20.26 -2.56 12.31
N ARG A 307 21.56 -2.26 12.27
CA ARG A 307 22.47 -2.80 11.26
C ARG A 307 22.51 -4.32 11.32
N GLN A 308 22.67 -4.88 12.52
CA GLN A 308 22.74 -6.33 12.71
C GLN A 308 21.44 -7.01 12.30
N TYR A 309 20.29 -6.47 12.72
CA TYR A 309 18.99 -6.98 12.32
C TYR A 309 18.82 -6.98 10.79
N THR A 310 19.24 -5.89 10.13
CA THR A 310 19.17 -5.78 8.67
C THR A 310 20.05 -6.82 7.98
N LEU A 311 21.28 -7.05 8.50
CA LEU A 311 22.18 -8.08 8.00
C LEU A 311 21.56 -9.49 8.13
N ASP A 312 20.97 -9.78 9.27
CA ASP A 312 20.35 -11.08 9.54
C ASP A 312 19.12 -11.29 8.65
N LEU A 313 18.33 -10.24 8.45
CA LEU A 313 17.18 -10.26 7.54
C LEU A 313 17.64 -10.56 6.10
N ILE A 314 18.63 -9.86 5.58
CA ILE A 314 19.16 -10.08 4.23
C ILE A 314 19.73 -11.49 4.08
N ARG A 315 20.51 -11.94 5.05
CA ARG A 315 21.16 -13.28 5.03
C ARG A 315 20.15 -14.42 5.15
N SER A 316 18.97 -14.15 5.70
CA SER A 316 17.90 -15.16 5.82
C SER A 316 17.19 -15.46 4.51
N ASP A 317 17.38 -14.66 3.45
CA ASP A 317 16.75 -14.80 2.14
C ASP A 317 17.79 -14.78 0.98
N PRO A 318 18.75 -15.71 0.94
CA PRO A 318 19.74 -15.74 -0.13
C PRO A 318 19.13 -16.23 -1.46
N PRO A 319 19.51 -15.65 -2.60
CA PRO A 319 20.56 -14.64 -2.79
C PRO A 319 20.09 -13.19 -2.62
N GLY A 320 18.90 -12.90 -2.10
CA GLY A 320 18.35 -11.56 -1.88
C GLY A 320 17.91 -10.80 -3.15
N ASN A 321 17.84 -11.47 -4.29
CA ASN A 321 17.51 -10.85 -5.57
C ASN A 321 15.99 -10.69 -5.82
N ARG A 322 15.16 -11.09 -4.85
CA ARG A 322 13.69 -10.91 -4.80
C ARG A 322 13.28 -10.17 -3.55
N LEU A 323 14.18 -9.38 -2.99
CA LEU A 323 13.97 -8.61 -1.78
C LEU A 323 14.10 -7.11 -2.09
N VAL A 324 13.16 -6.33 -1.58
CA VAL A 324 13.22 -4.87 -1.52
C VAL A 324 13.07 -4.47 -0.07
N LEU A 325 13.93 -3.60 0.42
CA LEU A 325 13.79 -3.02 1.76
C LEU A 325 13.16 -1.62 1.64
N GLY A 326 12.36 -1.22 2.61
CA GLY A 326 11.77 0.11 2.61
C GLY A 326 10.93 0.38 3.83
N PHE A 327 10.27 1.52 3.80
CA PHE A 327 9.19 1.89 4.70
C PHE A 327 7.94 2.07 3.84
N THR A 328 6.90 1.35 4.14
CA THR A 328 5.60 1.45 3.48
C THR A 328 4.55 2.01 4.42
N GLU A 329 4.84 1.96 5.73
CA GLU A 329 4.03 2.52 6.80
C GLU A 329 4.96 3.02 7.90
N MET A 330 4.71 4.24 8.36
CA MET A 330 5.40 4.81 9.51
C MET A 330 4.48 5.80 10.21
N GLY A 331 4.20 5.53 11.48
CA GLY A 331 3.27 6.35 12.26
C GLY A 331 3.84 7.66 12.81
N THR A 332 5.07 8.06 12.50
CA THR A 332 5.80 8.96 13.40
C THR A 332 6.36 10.25 12.82
N TRP A 333 6.39 10.45 11.50
CA TRP A 333 6.85 11.71 10.94
C TRP A 333 5.88 12.86 11.28
N GLY A 334 6.38 13.96 11.83
CA GLY A 334 5.63 15.21 11.98
C GLY A 334 5.27 15.66 13.40
N ALA A 335 5.30 14.76 14.40
CA ALA A 335 5.32 15.15 15.82
C ALA A 335 6.52 14.51 16.53
N MET A 336 7.62 14.33 15.79
CA MET A 336 8.82 13.75 16.34
C MET A 336 9.48 14.73 17.29
N THR A 337 9.85 14.23 18.47
CA THR A 337 10.86 14.90 19.28
C THR A 337 12.20 14.83 18.57
N ASP A 338 13.13 15.70 18.92
CA ASP A 338 14.52 15.66 18.40
C ASP A 338 15.18 14.30 18.60
N GLU A 339 14.81 13.58 19.66
CA GLU A 339 15.29 12.24 19.95
C GLU A 339 14.73 11.21 18.95
N MET A 340 13.44 11.25 18.69
CA MET A 340 12.79 10.37 17.72
C MET A 340 13.38 10.60 16.33
N GLU A 341 13.56 11.86 15.94
CA GLU A 341 14.13 12.20 14.64
C GLU A 341 15.55 11.67 14.48
N ARG A 342 16.39 11.83 15.52
CA ARG A 342 17.75 11.27 15.52
C ARG A 342 17.73 9.75 15.42
N THR A 343 16.93 9.09 16.26
CA THR A 343 16.78 7.63 16.28
C THR A 343 16.39 7.10 14.92
N PHE A 344 15.44 7.76 14.27
CA PHE A 344 15.01 7.38 12.92
C PHE A 344 16.12 7.60 11.88
N LYS A 345 16.81 8.74 11.90
CA LYS A 345 17.91 9.03 10.99
C LYS A 345 19.05 8.03 11.15
N ASP A 346 19.46 7.76 12.38
CA ASP A 346 20.52 6.81 12.68
C ASP A 346 20.13 5.38 12.27
N GLY A 347 18.90 4.97 12.53
CA GLY A 347 18.37 3.67 12.12
C GLY A 347 18.33 3.52 10.60
N THR A 348 17.84 4.55 9.88
CA THR A 348 17.80 4.53 8.41
C THR A 348 19.20 4.46 7.79
N LEU A 349 20.16 5.17 8.34
CA LEU A 349 21.56 5.09 7.89
C LEU A 349 22.14 3.70 8.17
N ALA A 350 21.82 3.09 9.31
CA ALA A 350 22.27 1.75 9.65
C ALA A 350 21.73 0.65 8.69
N ILE A 351 20.51 0.82 8.18
CA ILE A 351 19.98 -0.05 7.10
C ILE A 351 20.87 0.07 5.85
N LEU A 352 21.17 1.29 5.42
CA LEU A 352 22.02 1.51 4.25
C LEU A 352 23.45 0.97 4.47
N ASP A 353 24.01 1.09 5.69
CA ASP A 353 25.30 0.50 6.03
C ASP A 353 25.29 -1.02 5.87
N ALA A 354 24.23 -1.68 6.30
CA ALA A 354 24.06 -3.12 6.14
C ALA A 354 23.92 -3.52 4.67
N ILE A 355 23.15 -2.76 3.87
CA ILE A 355 23.02 -2.98 2.43
C ILE A 355 24.37 -2.81 1.72
N ASP A 356 25.15 -1.80 2.08
CA ASP A 356 26.47 -1.57 1.51
C ASP A 356 27.45 -2.72 1.83
N GLU A 357 27.30 -3.36 2.99
CA GLU A 357 28.14 -4.46 3.42
C GLU A 357 27.85 -5.77 2.68
N VAL A 358 26.55 -6.16 2.59
CA VAL A 358 26.16 -7.49 2.12
C VAL A 358 25.14 -7.48 0.99
N GLY A 359 24.52 -6.35 0.73
CA GLY A 359 23.42 -6.23 -0.23
C GLY A 359 23.84 -6.25 -1.69
N ARG A 360 25.13 -6.40 -1.97
CA ARG A 360 25.70 -6.50 -3.32
C ARG A 360 25.70 -7.94 -3.79
N ALA A 361 25.26 -8.13 -5.02
CA ALA A 361 25.29 -9.46 -5.62
C ALA A 361 26.71 -10.06 -5.59
N PRO A 362 26.88 -11.34 -5.22
CA PRO A 362 28.18 -11.99 -5.23
C PRO A 362 28.82 -11.90 -6.62
N GLY A 363 30.03 -11.34 -6.71
CA GLY A 363 30.85 -11.36 -7.94
C GLY A 363 31.13 -10.01 -8.61
N ARG A 364 30.67 -8.87 -8.09
CA ARG A 364 31.08 -7.56 -8.60
C ARG A 364 31.96 -6.81 -7.60
N SER A 365 33.29 -6.84 -7.85
CA SER A 365 34.24 -5.93 -7.20
C SER A 365 33.98 -4.48 -7.58
N ARG A 366 34.26 -3.54 -6.67
CA ARG A 366 34.25 -2.09 -6.93
C ARG A 366 35.11 -1.80 -8.18
N VAL A 367 34.50 -1.26 -9.21
CA VAL A 367 35.24 -0.42 -10.15
C VAL A 367 35.42 0.90 -9.42
N THR A 368 36.59 1.08 -8.82
CA THR A 368 37.04 2.39 -8.31
C THR A 368 37.20 3.31 -9.51
N ALA A 369 36.35 4.33 -9.59
CA ALA A 369 36.53 5.47 -10.48
C ALA A 369 37.48 6.48 -9.83
#